data_a0bbd011620fffe286d4c71b06622251
#
_entry.id   a0bbd011620fffe286d4c71b06622251
#
_cell.length_a   1.000
_cell.length_b   1.000
_cell.length_c   1.000
_cell.angle_alpha   90.00
_cell.angle_beta   90.00
_cell.angle_gamma   90.00
#
_symmetry.space_group_name_H-M   'P 1'
#
loop_
_entity.id
_entity.type
_entity.pdbx_description
1 polymer ?
#
loop_
_entity_poly.entity_id
_entity_poly.type
_entity_poly.pdbx_seq_one_letter_code
_entity_poly.pdbx_strand_id
1 'polypeptide(L)'
;MSRRSEEKRAEREDRLAEETLWLADLGERPPAVDSPWAQRNPQRTTRSRKKEVGKKAAHPKELYVPPRGWYGPGGGRVGYMDPPTMWRATTVQACGMWPFVAGSGSPMTGVPLGQHLFTGATVCGDPLNWFTRARYISNPSLFMLGMPGLGKSTLVNRMLIGLTATGVVPLVLGDLKPDYADTVRALGGQVITIGRGRGGINVLDPGAMGAAAARIGGEAGEILKAETHGRVLNMVAALVTIVRGRPMDDHEQSVLSAVLHHLRERTPEGRPALLPDLLRVLTEGPDRVRAVTLDRGDDTRYRDAVDPLHRSLLGILDGPLGDTFASETSTRIDPAAPAVCIDISGIGEADTQLTAAAMLAAWSDGLGTVAASHALADAGLAPRRWFFTVLDELWRPLRAASGIVDRIDALTRLNRSLGLGDAKITHTLKDAEALGTDADRAKARGFVERAGMVVCAGLPKAEMEDLGKVVGLTRREIELVSSWSSPPGWGVSGEHEEPPGRGRFLIKVGGRPGIPIKVAITDAERRLHDTNTRWTPNETAVEQAVAHTAAQVARAAQDEARQPPGRWTR
;
A
#
# COMPACT_ATOMS: atom_id res chain seq x y z
N MET A 1 15.30 -45.84 27.36
CA MET A 1 14.98 -44.57 26.65
C MET A 1 13.70 -44.80 25.90
N SER A 2 12.72 -43.92 26.06
CA SER A 2 11.35 -44.15 25.59
C SER A 2 11.24 -43.84 24.08
N ARG A 3 10.51 -44.68 23.32
CA ARG A 3 10.15 -44.51 21.89
C ARG A 3 9.76 -43.06 21.52
N ARG A 4 9.14 -42.35 22.45
CA ARG A 4 8.70 -40.95 22.33
C ARG A 4 9.85 -39.94 22.32
N SER A 5 11.05 -40.31 22.82
CA SER A 5 12.23 -39.45 22.77
C SER A 5 12.99 -39.58 21.44
N GLU A 6 12.89 -40.75 20.81
CA GLU A 6 13.49 -41.02 19.49
C GLU A 6 12.67 -40.37 18.38
N GLU A 7 11.32 -40.41 18.44
CA GLU A 7 10.47 -39.70 17.52
C GLU A 7 10.67 -38.16 17.55
N LYS A 8 10.78 -37.60 18.76
CA LYS A 8 11.05 -36.13 18.88
C LYS A 8 12.45 -35.76 18.40
N ARG A 9 13.42 -36.68 18.44
CA ARG A 9 14.76 -36.44 17.92
C ARG A 9 14.76 -36.51 16.39
N ALA A 10 14.07 -37.46 15.79
CA ALA A 10 13.92 -37.59 14.35
C ALA A 10 13.16 -36.36 13.75
N GLU A 11 12.05 -35.92 14.36
CA GLU A 11 11.34 -34.70 13.95
C GLU A 11 12.20 -33.42 14.05
N ARG A 12 13.15 -33.38 14.98
CA ARG A 12 14.07 -32.25 15.13
C ARG A 12 15.21 -32.29 14.10
N GLU A 13 15.66 -33.48 13.74
CA GLU A 13 16.69 -33.68 12.71
C GLU A 13 16.12 -33.40 11.32
N ASP A 14 14.88 -33.79 11.02
CA ASP A 14 14.17 -33.47 9.78
C ASP A 14 13.93 -31.95 9.63
N ARG A 15 13.54 -31.25 10.69
CA ARG A 15 13.41 -29.78 10.67
C ARG A 15 14.73 -29.07 10.42
N LEU A 16 15.81 -29.54 11.01
CA LEU A 16 17.15 -28.98 10.77
C LEU A 16 17.63 -29.24 9.34
N ALA A 17 17.27 -30.38 8.76
CA ALA A 17 17.57 -30.68 7.37
C ALA A 17 16.79 -29.76 6.40
N GLU A 18 15.50 -29.50 6.65
CA GLU A 18 14.68 -28.57 5.89
C GLU A 18 15.19 -27.12 6.00
N GLU A 19 15.58 -26.68 7.23
CA GLU A 19 16.19 -25.35 7.42
C GLU A 19 17.54 -25.22 6.70
N THR A 20 18.33 -26.28 6.63
CA THR A 20 19.64 -26.28 5.96
C THR A 20 19.50 -26.27 4.44
N LEU A 21 18.52 -27.00 3.89
CA LEU A 21 18.15 -26.96 2.46
C LEU A 21 17.65 -25.58 2.04
N TRP A 22 16.85 -24.93 2.88
CA TRP A 22 16.36 -23.58 2.63
C TRP A 22 17.45 -22.51 2.66
N LEU A 23 18.46 -22.67 3.53
CA LEU A 23 19.66 -21.81 3.60
C LEU A 23 20.62 -22.02 2.42
N ALA A 24 20.67 -23.22 1.85
CA ALA A 24 21.49 -23.52 0.67
C ALA A 24 20.90 -22.90 -0.60
N ASP A 25 19.57 -22.82 -0.71
CA ASP A 25 18.88 -22.22 -1.85
C ASP A 25 19.00 -20.66 -1.88
N LEU A 26 19.36 -20.04 -0.74
CA LEU A 26 19.69 -18.61 -0.65
C LEU A 26 21.14 -18.29 -1.05
N GLY A 27 21.94 -19.29 -1.43
CA GLY A 27 23.37 -19.19 -1.70
C GLY A 27 23.78 -18.70 -3.07
N GLU A 28 22.88 -18.60 -4.05
CA GLU A 28 23.19 -18.02 -5.34
C GLU A 28 23.02 -16.50 -5.30
N ARG A 29 24.16 -15.79 -5.10
CA ARG A 29 24.21 -14.33 -5.22
C ARG A 29 23.84 -13.91 -6.64
N PRO A 30 22.90 -12.98 -6.82
CA PRO A 30 22.72 -12.33 -8.12
C PRO A 30 24.03 -11.59 -8.50
N PRO A 31 24.36 -11.48 -9.79
CA PRO A 31 25.56 -10.78 -10.25
C PRO A 31 25.59 -9.36 -9.69
N ALA A 32 26.76 -8.97 -9.19
CA ALA A 32 26.99 -7.65 -8.61
C ALA A 32 26.62 -6.57 -9.62
N VAL A 33 25.62 -5.77 -9.29
CA VAL A 33 25.34 -4.51 -9.99
C VAL A 33 26.45 -3.54 -9.58
N ASP A 34 27.22 -3.06 -10.57
CA ASP A 34 28.26 -2.05 -10.38
C ASP A 34 27.63 -0.78 -9.79
N SER A 35 27.84 -0.57 -8.52
CA SER A 35 27.43 0.63 -7.80
C SER A 35 28.43 1.75 -8.07
N PRO A 36 27.99 2.99 -8.46
CA PRO A 36 28.87 4.14 -8.70
C PRO A 36 29.69 4.58 -7.47
N TRP A 37 29.44 4.01 -6.30
CA TRP A 37 30.12 4.35 -5.05
C TRP A 37 31.36 3.50 -4.75
N ALA A 38 31.67 2.49 -5.58
CA ALA A 38 32.84 1.60 -5.38
C ALA A 38 34.18 2.18 -5.85
N GLN A 39 34.20 3.36 -6.48
CA GLN A 39 35.42 3.98 -6.98
C GLN A 39 35.86 5.15 -6.13
N ARG A 40 36.41 4.90 -4.95
CA ARG A 40 37.42 5.78 -4.29
C ARG A 40 38.03 5.06 -3.09
N ASN A 41 39.07 4.26 -3.34
CA ASN A 41 40.18 4.20 -2.38
C ASN A 41 41.44 3.61 -3.04
N PRO A 42 42.60 4.30 -3.03
CA PRO A 42 43.81 3.79 -3.65
C PRO A 42 44.48 2.75 -2.76
N GLN A 43 45.00 1.77 -3.42
CA GLN A 43 45.75 0.60 -2.98
C GLN A 43 46.74 0.88 -1.84
N ARG A 44 46.64 0.09 -0.81
CA ARG A 44 47.73 -0.16 0.12
C ARG A 44 48.22 -1.60 -0.05
N THR A 45 49.29 -1.75 -0.85
CA THR A 45 50.01 -3.00 -1.01
C THR A 45 50.70 -3.39 0.30
N THR A 46 50.36 -4.53 0.85
CA THR A 46 51.18 -5.19 1.87
C THR A 46 51.66 -6.53 1.34
N ARG A 47 52.98 -6.66 1.29
CA ARG A 47 53.75 -7.84 0.93
C ARG A 47 53.35 -9.04 1.79
N SER A 48 52.96 -10.14 1.16
CA SER A 48 52.77 -11.43 1.80
C SER A 48 54.14 -12.08 2.10
N ARG A 49 54.33 -12.46 3.33
CA ARG A 49 55.42 -13.37 3.77
C ARG A 49 54.78 -14.74 4.00
N LYS A 50 55.00 -15.68 3.07
CA LYS A 50 54.69 -17.09 3.26
C LYS A 50 55.47 -17.65 4.46
N LYS A 51 54.75 -18.30 5.37
CA LYS A 51 55.28 -19.26 6.30
C LYS A 51 54.31 -20.44 6.37
N GLU A 52 54.73 -21.56 5.80
CA GLU A 52 54.08 -22.85 6.00
C GLU A 52 54.23 -23.29 7.45
N VAL A 53 53.14 -23.58 8.12
CA VAL A 53 53.15 -24.36 9.37
C VAL A 53 51.90 -25.23 9.39
N GLY A 54 52.11 -26.47 9.73
CA GLY A 54 51.29 -27.65 9.71
C GLY A 54 49.82 -27.49 10.15
N LYS A 55 48.98 -28.26 9.48
CA LYS A 55 47.57 -28.45 9.77
C LYS A 55 47.35 -29.10 11.13
N LYS A 56 46.92 -28.34 12.12
CA LYS A 56 46.12 -28.85 13.24
C LYS A 56 44.68 -28.42 12.97
N ALA A 57 43.73 -29.36 13.03
CA ALA A 57 42.31 -29.09 12.91
C ALA A 57 41.92 -28.03 13.95
N ALA A 58 41.58 -26.83 13.48
CA ALA A 58 41.14 -25.75 14.35
C ALA A 58 39.65 -25.95 14.62
N HIS A 59 39.26 -26.08 15.88
CA HIS A 59 37.91 -25.88 16.32
C HIS A 59 37.41 -24.54 15.76
N PRO A 60 36.16 -24.44 15.27
CA PRO A 60 35.59 -23.16 14.84
C PRO A 60 35.66 -22.20 16.03
N LYS A 61 36.46 -21.14 15.91
CA LYS A 61 36.46 -20.05 16.89
C LYS A 61 35.06 -19.50 16.93
N GLU A 62 34.40 -19.61 18.07
CA GLU A 62 33.16 -18.87 18.31
C GLU A 62 33.39 -17.40 17.92
N LEU A 63 32.66 -16.95 16.94
CA LEU A 63 32.71 -15.54 16.48
C LEU A 63 32.18 -14.68 17.64
N TYR A 64 33.07 -14.10 18.42
CA TYR A 64 32.69 -13.09 19.41
C TYR A 64 32.19 -11.86 18.65
N VAL A 65 30.90 -11.61 18.71
CA VAL A 65 30.27 -10.39 18.18
C VAL A 65 30.31 -9.32 19.27
N PRO A 66 31.03 -8.20 19.07
CA PRO A 66 31.05 -7.13 20.06
C PRO A 66 29.62 -6.61 20.31
N PRO A 67 29.27 -6.18 21.56
CA PRO A 67 27.92 -5.70 21.90
C PRO A 67 27.42 -4.55 21.04
N ARG A 68 28.32 -3.85 20.35
CA ARG A 68 28.00 -2.72 19.45
C ARG A 68 28.16 -3.05 17.96
N GLY A 69 28.39 -4.30 17.59
CA GLY A 69 28.68 -4.70 16.21
C GLY A 69 30.14 -4.38 15.80
N TRP A 70 30.47 -4.72 14.54
CA TRP A 70 31.83 -4.58 13.99
C TRP A 70 32.00 -3.23 13.30
N TYR A 71 33.23 -2.70 13.32
CA TYR A 71 33.60 -1.52 12.54
C TYR A 71 33.74 -1.89 11.04
N GLY A 72 33.18 -1.11 10.15
CA GLY A 72 33.38 -1.22 8.72
C GLY A 72 32.06 -1.39 7.93
N PRO A 73 32.11 -1.31 6.59
CA PRO A 73 30.95 -1.53 5.76
C PRO A 73 30.36 -2.93 5.97
N GLY A 74 29.06 -3.02 6.27
CA GLY A 74 28.39 -4.28 6.57
C GLY A 74 28.61 -4.84 7.98
N GLY A 75 29.38 -4.18 8.84
CA GLY A 75 29.69 -4.64 10.19
C GLY A 75 28.56 -4.50 11.22
N GLY A 76 27.45 -3.90 10.87
CA GLY A 76 26.26 -3.80 11.72
C GLY A 76 26.47 -2.98 13.01
N ARG A 77 27.45 -2.06 13.04
CA ARG A 77 27.70 -1.26 14.24
C ARG A 77 26.50 -0.36 14.55
N VAL A 78 25.94 -0.54 15.73
CA VAL A 78 24.89 0.31 16.27
C VAL A 78 25.48 1.68 16.63
N GLY A 79 24.88 2.76 16.12
CA GLY A 79 25.19 4.13 16.52
C GLY A 79 24.82 4.40 17.99
N TYR A 80 25.02 5.63 18.42
CA TYR A 80 24.55 6.06 19.74
C TYR A 80 23.03 5.89 19.79
N MET A 81 22.55 5.10 20.73
CA MET A 81 21.12 5.03 21.08
C MET A 81 20.95 5.79 22.39
N ASP A 82 20.00 6.72 22.41
CA ASP A 82 19.61 7.37 23.65
C ASP A 82 19.20 6.28 24.66
N PRO A 83 19.73 6.33 25.88
CA PRO A 83 19.33 5.36 26.88
C PRO A 83 17.83 5.48 27.14
N PRO A 84 17.11 4.35 27.32
CA PRO A 84 15.70 4.40 27.69
C PRO A 84 15.53 5.17 28.97
N THR A 85 14.37 5.84 29.12
CA THR A 85 14.03 6.57 30.34
C THR A 85 14.14 5.65 31.56
N MET A 86 15.07 5.97 32.45
CA MET A 86 15.25 5.19 33.68
C MET A 86 14.24 5.62 34.74
N TRP A 87 13.41 4.69 35.13
CA TRP A 87 12.52 4.85 36.27
C TRP A 87 13.22 4.39 37.54
N ARG A 88 13.28 5.24 38.54
CA ARG A 88 13.81 4.87 39.85
C ARG A 88 12.65 4.59 40.78
N ALA A 89 12.64 3.41 41.39
CA ALA A 89 11.67 3.02 42.40
C ALA A 89 12.43 2.36 43.55
N THR A 90 11.88 2.48 44.77
CA THR A 90 12.39 1.71 45.90
C THR A 90 12.00 0.24 45.74
N THR A 91 12.70 -0.67 46.42
CA THR A 91 12.36 -2.11 46.43
C THR A 91 10.92 -2.35 46.89
N VAL A 92 10.42 -1.55 47.80
CA VAL A 92 9.02 -1.62 48.28
C VAL A 92 8.02 -1.21 47.22
N GLN A 93 8.34 -0.21 46.38
CA GLN A 93 7.50 0.22 45.27
C GLN A 93 7.50 -0.76 44.10
N ALA A 94 8.62 -1.48 43.90
CA ALA A 94 8.80 -2.38 42.77
C ALA A 94 8.44 -3.84 43.11
N CYS A 95 8.50 -4.27 44.36
CA CYS A 95 8.35 -5.68 44.76
C CYS A 95 6.98 -6.29 44.40
N GLY A 96 5.92 -5.50 44.38
CA GLY A 96 4.59 -5.96 43.97
C GLY A 96 4.36 -6.04 42.48
N MET A 97 5.29 -5.56 41.66
CA MET A 97 5.18 -5.55 40.19
C MET A 97 5.71 -6.84 39.55
N TRP A 98 6.61 -7.56 40.21
CA TRP A 98 7.16 -8.82 39.73
C TRP A 98 6.38 -10.02 40.33
N PRO A 99 5.94 -11.02 39.54
CA PRO A 99 6.10 -11.23 38.10
C PRO A 99 4.94 -10.69 37.23
N PHE A 100 4.14 -9.77 37.76
CA PHE A 100 2.90 -9.30 37.13
C PHE A 100 3.10 -8.16 36.10
N VAL A 101 4.34 -7.91 35.72
CA VAL A 101 4.66 -6.88 34.72
C VAL A 101 4.54 -7.50 33.33
N ALA A 102 3.56 -7.02 32.57
CA ALA A 102 3.42 -7.33 31.15
C ALA A 102 3.61 -6.05 30.35
N GLY A 103 4.44 -6.10 29.31
CA GLY A 103 4.68 -5.01 28.39
C GLY A 103 4.66 -5.46 26.95
N SER A 104 4.52 -4.52 26.02
CA SER A 104 4.79 -4.77 24.62
C SER A 104 6.30 -4.95 24.43
N GLY A 105 6.70 -6.03 23.77
CA GLY A 105 8.09 -6.20 23.35
C GLY A 105 8.49 -5.15 22.30
N SER A 106 9.79 -5.11 21.97
CA SER A 106 10.31 -4.33 20.85
C SER A 106 10.73 -5.30 19.74
N PRO A 107 9.83 -5.64 18.79
CA PRO A 107 10.14 -6.56 17.70
C PRO A 107 11.29 -6.04 16.84
N MET A 108 12.24 -6.93 16.49
CA MET A 108 13.40 -6.62 15.66
C MET A 108 13.32 -7.23 14.26
N THR A 109 12.18 -7.87 13.93
CA THR A 109 11.95 -8.49 12.61
C THR A 109 11.12 -7.59 11.73
N GLY A 110 11.58 -7.37 10.50
CA GLY A 110 10.91 -6.53 9.52
C GLY A 110 11.61 -5.19 9.29
N VAL A 111 10.89 -4.25 8.69
CA VAL A 111 11.40 -2.91 8.38
C VAL A 111 11.63 -2.11 9.67
N PRO A 112 12.78 -1.44 9.84
CA PRO A 112 12.99 -0.52 10.95
C PRO A 112 12.05 0.68 10.86
N LEU A 113 11.05 0.74 11.74
CA LEU A 113 10.03 1.79 11.73
C LEU A 113 10.42 3.00 12.56
N GLY A 114 11.03 2.78 13.71
CA GLY A 114 11.38 3.85 14.63
C GLY A 114 11.69 3.32 16.01
N GLN A 115 11.33 4.10 17.04
CA GLN A 115 11.62 3.79 18.44
C GLN A 115 10.34 3.57 19.24
N HIS A 116 10.39 2.63 20.16
CA HIS A 116 9.33 2.43 21.15
C HIS A 116 9.25 3.65 22.09
N LEU A 117 8.06 4.24 22.24
CA LEU A 117 7.88 5.52 22.94
C LEU A 117 8.35 5.53 24.40
N PHE A 118 8.27 4.38 25.10
CA PHE A 118 8.59 4.33 26.52
C PHE A 118 9.98 3.79 26.79
N THR A 119 10.50 2.91 25.93
CA THR A 119 11.80 2.24 26.16
C THR A 119 12.93 2.82 25.31
N GLY A 120 12.63 3.56 24.25
CA GLY A 120 13.59 4.03 23.27
C GLY A 120 14.18 2.93 22.39
N ALA A 121 13.79 1.66 22.59
CA ALA A 121 14.30 0.56 21.81
C ALA A 121 13.80 0.63 20.36
N THR A 122 14.64 0.23 19.41
CA THR A 122 14.26 0.13 17.99
C THR A 122 13.12 -0.87 17.82
N VAL A 123 12.13 -0.51 17.02
CA VAL A 123 11.01 -1.37 16.63
C VAL A 123 11.06 -1.57 15.13
N CYS A 124 11.10 -2.84 14.73
CA CYS A 124 10.98 -3.26 13.34
C CYS A 124 9.63 -3.95 13.12
N GLY A 125 9.02 -3.72 11.96
CA GLY A 125 7.75 -4.37 11.66
C GLY A 125 7.26 -4.09 10.25
N ASP A 126 6.65 -5.10 9.68
CA ASP A 126 5.80 -5.04 8.50
C ASP A 126 4.97 -6.33 8.44
N PRO A 127 3.83 -6.33 7.73
CA PRO A 127 2.95 -7.50 7.72
C PRO A 127 3.59 -8.75 7.13
N LEU A 128 4.43 -8.63 6.11
CA LEU A 128 5.03 -9.77 5.43
C LEU A 128 6.06 -10.49 6.32
N ASN A 129 7.00 -9.76 6.89
CA ASN A 129 8.02 -10.35 7.74
C ASN A 129 7.44 -10.86 9.07
N TRP A 130 6.41 -10.18 9.60
CA TRP A 130 5.74 -10.65 10.80
C TRP A 130 4.91 -11.91 10.56
N PHE A 131 4.36 -12.09 9.36
CA PHE A 131 3.68 -13.32 8.96
C PHE A 131 4.67 -14.44 8.66
N THR A 132 5.66 -14.20 7.79
CA THR A 132 6.55 -15.25 7.25
C THR A 132 7.66 -15.66 8.21
N ARG A 133 8.39 -14.69 8.78
CA ARG A 133 9.60 -14.92 9.59
C ARG A 133 9.30 -14.96 11.08
N ALA A 134 8.63 -13.93 11.60
CA ALA A 134 8.40 -13.82 13.04
C ALA A 134 7.20 -14.64 13.52
N ARG A 135 6.25 -14.96 12.63
CA ARG A 135 5.01 -15.68 12.95
C ARG A 135 4.20 -14.99 14.06
N TYR A 136 4.25 -13.66 14.11
CA TYR A 136 3.51 -12.87 15.10
C TYR A 136 2.05 -12.74 14.74
N ILE A 137 1.73 -12.77 13.44
CA ILE A 137 0.39 -12.58 12.88
C ILE A 137 0.01 -13.77 11.99
N SER A 138 -1.28 -14.02 11.87
CA SER A 138 -1.85 -15.12 11.05
C SER A 138 -2.25 -14.70 9.64
N ASN A 139 -2.26 -13.38 9.36
CA ASN A 139 -2.61 -12.80 8.06
C ASN A 139 -1.65 -11.64 7.75
N PRO A 140 -0.99 -11.63 6.58
CA PRO A 140 -0.04 -10.57 6.19
C PRO A 140 -0.73 -9.27 5.80
N SER A 141 -1.69 -8.81 6.59
CA SER A 141 -2.52 -7.65 6.35
C SER A 141 -2.36 -6.62 7.46
N LEU A 142 -2.22 -5.35 7.06
CA LEU A 142 -2.21 -4.19 7.94
C LEU A 142 -3.47 -3.37 7.70
N PHE A 143 -4.13 -2.95 8.78
CA PHE A 143 -5.19 -1.96 8.74
C PHE A 143 -4.77 -0.71 9.52
N MET A 144 -4.78 0.46 8.88
CA MET A 144 -4.31 1.70 9.48
C MET A 144 -5.43 2.72 9.58
N LEU A 145 -5.58 3.29 10.79
CA LEU A 145 -6.53 4.37 11.09
C LEU A 145 -5.80 5.57 11.71
N GLY A 146 -6.33 6.75 11.50
CA GLY A 146 -5.84 7.96 12.14
C GLY A 146 -6.24 9.24 11.44
N MET A 147 -6.27 10.34 12.19
CA MET A 147 -6.58 11.66 11.66
C MET A 147 -5.61 12.07 10.54
N PRO A 148 -6.02 12.93 9.60
CA PRO A 148 -5.15 13.52 8.60
C PRO A 148 -3.97 14.28 9.24
N GLY A 149 -2.82 14.34 8.55
CA GLY A 149 -1.66 15.12 8.99
C GLY A 149 -0.79 14.49 10.08
N LEU A 150 -1.13 13.30 10.59
CA LEU A 150 -0.37 12.62 11.65
C LEU A 150 0.74 11.68 11.13
N GLY A 151 0.95 11.62 9.81
CA GLY A 151 2.06 10.89 9.20
C GLY A 151 1.76 9.44 8.79
N LYS A 152 0.48 9.10 8.49
CA LYS A 152 0.11 7.76 7.98
C LYS A 152 0.91 7.39 6.72
N SER A 153 0.85 8.23 5.69
CA SER A 153 1.58 8.02 4.45
C SER A 153 3.11 7.94 4.67
N THR A 154 3.64 8.69 5.64
CA THR A 154 5.07 8.64 6.02
C THR A 154 5.48 7.26 6.56
N LEU A 155 4.66 6.66 7.45
CA LEU A 155 4.90 5.31 7.97
C LEU A 155 4.86 4.27 6.84
N VAL A 156 3.89 4.39 5.93
CA VAL A 156 3.76 3.48 4.78
C VAL A 156 4.95 3.65 3.84
N ASN A 157 5.34 4.87 3.48
CA ASN A 157 6.53 5.13 2.67
C ASN A 157 7.79 4.51 3.29
N ARG A 158 7.95 4.61 4.63
CA ARG A 158 9.04 3.93 5.35
C ARG A 158 9.00 2.42 5.14
N MET A 159 7.79 1.82 5.18
CA MET A 159 7.62 0.38 4.90
C MET A 159 7.95 0.05 3.45
N LEU A 160 7.52 0.86 2.47
CA LEU A 160 7.81 0.65 1.04
C LEU A 160 9.31 0.62 0.78
N ILE A 161 10.05 1.61 1.32
CA ILE A 161 11.51 1.69 1.18
C ILE A 161 12.18 0.43 1.75
N GLY A 162 11.83 0.04 2.96
CA GLY A 162 12.41 -1.12 3.62
C GLY A 162 12.06 -2.45 2.95
N LEU A 163 10.83 -2.62 2.49
CA LEU A 163 10.37 -3.81 1.78
C LEU A 163 11.06 -3.93 0.41
N THR A 164 11.16 -2.84 -0.35
CA THR A 164 11.89 -2.83 -1.63
C THR A 164 13.36 -3.21 -1.45
N ALA A 165 14.00 -2.74 -0.38
CA ALA A 165 15.38 -3.11 -0.05
C ALA A 165 15.57 -4.61 0.24
N THR A 166 14.49 -5.33 0.57
CA THR A 166 14.48 -6.78 0.80
C THR A 166 13.96 -7.59 -0.38
N GLY A 167 13.72 -6.95 -1.54
CA GLY A 167 13.26 -7.61 -2.76
C GLY A 167 11.74 -7.81 -2.85
N VAL A 168 10.97 -7.26 -1.94
CA VAL A 168 9.50 -7.20 -2.05
C VAL A 168 9.12 -6.05 -2.98
N VAL A 169 8.16 -6.27 -3.86
CA VAL A 169 7.65 -5.27 -4.82
C VAL A 169 6.43 -4.57 -4.25
N PRO A 170 6.54 -3.30 -3.81
CA PRO A 170 5.38 -2.51 -3.44
C PRO A 170 4.53 -2.13 -4.64
N LEU A 171 3.20 -2.22 -4.47
CA LEU A 171 2.20 -1.79 -5.43
C LEU A 171 1.26 -0.80 -4.75
N VAL A 172 1.44 0.49 -5.00
CA VAL A 172 0.52 1.55 -4.55
C VAL A 172 -0.60 1.68 -5.58
N LEU A 173 -1.77 1.18 -5.24
CA LEU A 173 -2.87 1.04 -6.17
C LEU A 173 -3.90 2.16 -5.98
N GLY A 174 -3.60 3.35 -6.48
CA GLY A 174 -4.47 4.52 -6.42
C GLY A 174 -4.00 5.61 -5.46
N ASP A 175 -2.88 6.25 -5.78
CA ASP A 175 -2.35 7.42 -5.08
C ASP A 175 -3.19 8.65 -5.46
N LEU A 176 -4.13 9.01 -4.61
CA LEU A 176 -5.05 10.14 -4.86
C LEU A 176 -4.41 11.50 -4.53
N LYS A 177 -3.58 11.53 -3.51
CA LYS A 177 -2.71 12.65 -3.15
C LYS A 177 -1.31 12.15 -3.46
N PRO A 178 -0.46 12.82 -4.23
CA PRO A 178 0.80 12.24 -4.70
C PRO A 178 1.80 12.01 -3.54
N ASP A 179 1.34 11.23 -2.56
CA ASP A 179 2.06 10.92 -1.32
C ASP A 179 3.13 9.84 -1.51
N TYR A 180 2.99 8.99 -2.55
CA TYR A 180 3.84 7.82 -2.77
C TYR A 180 4.65 7.88 -4.07
N ALA A 181 4.16 8.64 -5.06
CA ALA A 181 4.75 8.66 -6.39
C ALA A 181 6.25 9.04 -6.39
N ASP A 182 6.66 10.03 -5.60
CA ASP A 182 8.05 10.47 -5.53
C ASP A 182 8.96 9.42 -4.85
N THR A 183 8.44 8.74 -3.83
CA THR A 183 9.15 7.60 -3.22
C THR A 183 9.36 6.48 -4.22
N VAL A 184 8.33 6.10 -4.98
CA VAL A 184 8.42 5.06 -6.00
C VAL A 184 9.41 5.43 -7.10
N ARG A 185 9.42 6.69 -7.57
CA ARG A 185 10.43 7.19 -8.52
C ARG A 185 11.85 7.10 -7.95
N ALA A 186 12.03 7.51 -6.70
CA ALA A 186 13.33 7.45 -6.02
C ALA A 186 13.85 6.02 -5.85
N LEU A 187 12.96 5.03 -5.73
CA LEU A 187 13.28 3.61 -5.70
C LEU A 187 13.58 3.01 -7.10
N GLY A 188 13.50 3.81 -8.17
CA GLY A 188 13.64 3.34 -9.55
C GLY A 188 12.41 2.61 -10.06
N GLY A 189 11.26 2.78 -9.40
CA GLY A 189 9.99 2.14 -9.72
C GLY A 189 9.22 2.85 -10.84
N GLN A 190 8.10 2.25 -11.23
CA GLN A 190 7.21 2.74 -12.26
C GLN A 190 6.07 3.57 -11.65
N VAL A 191 5.82 4.75 -12.20
CA VAL A 191 4.65 5.57 -11.88
C VAL A 191 3.74 5.66 -13.09
N ILE A 192 2.51 5.17 -12.96
CA ILE A 192 1.47 5.15 -14.00
C ILE A 192 0.42 6.20 -13.61
N THR A 193 0.16 7.15 -14.49
CA THR A 193 -0.84 8.19 -14.24
C THR A 193 -2.14 7.86 -14.97
N ILE A 194 -3.27 7.87 -14.23
CA ILE A 194 -4.61 7.64 -14.76
C ILE A 194 -5.49 8.86 -14.50
N GLY A 195 -6.32 9.21 -15.46
CA GLY A 195 -7.27 10.32 -15.34
C GLY A 195 -7.50 11.03 -16.67
N ARG A 196 -8.42 11.97 -16.68
CA ARG A 196 -8.80 12.72 -17.88
C ARG A 196 -7.60 13.39 -18.54
N GLY A 197 -7.32 13.02 -19.81
CA GLY A 197 -6.20 13.57 -20.59
C GLY A 197 -4.81 13.18 -20.11
N ARG A 198 -4.68 12.28 -19.10
CA ARG A 198 -3.40 11.82 -18.58
C ARG A 198 -3.09 10.37 -18.90
N GLY A 199 -4.11 9.52 -18.90
CA GLY A 199 -3.98 8.11 -19.23
C GLY A 199 -5.29 7.37 -19.01
N GLY A 200 -5.57 6.39 -19.88
CA GLY A 200 -6.72 5.51 -19.80
C GLY A 200 -6.36 4.14 -19.27
N ILE A 201 -7.38 3.44 -18.79
CA ILE A 201 -7.30 2.03 -18.41
C ILE A 201 -8.46 1.26 -19.04
N ASN A 202 -8.15 0.30 -19.88
CA ASN A 202 -9.14 -0.58 -20.49
C ASN A 202 -9.53 -1.69 -19.53
N VAL A 203 -10.71 -1.65 -18.99
CA VAL A 203 -11.22 -2.67 -18.05
C VAL A 203 -11.52 -4.02 -18.70
N LEU A 204 -11.57 -4.09 -20.04
CA LEU A 204 -11.71 -5.33 -20.79
C LEU A 204 -10.36 -5.97 -21.15
N ASP A 205 -9.24 -5.26 -20.94
CA ASP A 205 -7.91 -5.78 -21.20
C ASP A 205 -7.62 -6.93 -20.22
N PRO A 206 -7.34 -8.16 -20.71
CA PRO A 206 -6.91 -9.27 -19.88
C PRO A 206 -5.57 -9.02 -19.18
N GLY A 207 -4.82 -7.99 -19.58
CA GLY A 207 -3.59 -7.52 -18.92
C GLY A 207 -2.53 -8.59 -18.76
N ALA A 208 -1.81 -8.52 -17.63
CA ALA A 208 -0.76 -9.48 -17.30
C ALA A 208 -1.28 -10.92 -17.17
N MET A 209 -2.54 -11.11 -16.70
CA MET A 209 -3.13 -12.45 -16.58
C MET A 209 -3.34 -13.12 -17.94
N GLY A 210 -3.84 -12.37 -18.93
CA GLY A 210 -4.01 -12.89 -20.30
C GLY A 210 -2.68 -13.30 -20.93
N ALA A 211 -1.66 -12.46 -20.78
CA ALA A 211 -0.31 -12.74 -21.26
C ALA A 211 0.31 -13.97 -20.55
N ALA A 212 0.11 -14.10 -19.25
CA ALA A 212 0.57 -15.25 -18.47
C ALA A 212 -0.14 -16.53 -18.90
N ALA A 213 -1.48 -16.49 -19.08
CA ALA A 213 -2.28 -17.63 -19.52
C ALA A 213 -1.82 -18.16 -20.90
N ALA A 214 -1.52 -17.25 -21.84
CA ALA A 214 -1.00 -17.61 -23.16
C ALA A 214 0.39 -18.28 -23.08
N ARG A 215 1.27 -17.80 -22.17
CA ARG A 215 2.62 -18.37 -21.98
C ARG A 215 2.59 -19.73 -21.27
N ILE A 216 1.71 -19.92 -20.30
CA ILE A 216 1.58 -21.16 -19.53
C ILE A 216 0.97 -22.24 -20.42
N GLY A 217 -0.10 -21.91 -21.15
CA GLY A 217 -0.81 -22.88 -22.00
C GLY A 217 -1.45 -24.05 -21.23
N GLY A 218 -1.98 -25.03 -21.97
CA GLY A 218 -2.57 -26.23 -21.39
C GLY A 218 -3.70 -25.93 -20.40
N GLU A 219 -3.98 -26.88 -19.50
CA GLU A 219 -5.06 -26.79 -18.51
C GLU A 219 -4.89 -25.59 -17.54
N ALA A 220 -3.67 -25.38 -17.05
CA ALA A 220 -3.39 -24.25 -16.15
C ALA A 220 -3.61 -22.89 -16.83
N GLY A 221 -3.26 -22.76 -18.11
CA GLY A 221 -3.56 -21.58 -18.92
C GLY A 221 -5.05 -21.34 -19.07
N GLU A 222 -5.85 -22.39 -19.30
CA GLU A 222 -7.31 -22.27 -19.42
C GLU A 222 -7.98 -21.88 -18.09
N ILE A 223 -7.50 -22.39 -16.96
CA ILE A 223 -7.95 -21.95 -15.62
C ILE A 223 -7.68 -20.44 -15.45
N LEU A 224 -6.47 -19.98 -15.77
CA LEU A 224 -6.13 -18.57 -15.64
C LEU A 224 -6.92 -17.68 -16.60
N LYS A 225 -7.29 -18.17 -17.80
CA LYS A 225 -8.21 -17.47 -18.71
C LYS A 225 -9.62 -17.34 -18.12
N ALA A 226 -10.12 -18.38 -17.45
CA ALA A 226 -11.43 -18.35 -16.80
C ALA A 226 -11.43 -17.34 -15.63
N GLU A 227 -10.38 -17.32 -14.80
CA GLU A 227 -10.19 -16.34 -13.74
C GLU A 227 -10.12 -14.90 -14.29
N THR A 228 -9.39 -14.70 -15.39
CA THR A 228 -9.31 -13.41 -16.10
C THR A 228 -10.69 -12.94 -16.56
N HIS A 229 -11.50 -13.85 -17.11
CA HIS A 229 -12.87 -13.55 -17.53
C HIS A 229 -13.73 -13.09 -16.33
N GLY A 230 -13.68 -13.83 -15.22
CA GLY A 230 -14.38 -13.46 -14.00
C GLY A 230 -13.98 -12.07 -13.46
N ARG A 231 -12.70 -11.74 -13.56
CA ARG A 231 -12.17 -10.43 -13.16
C ARG A 231 -12.71 -9.30 -14.04
N VAL A 232 -12.67 -9.46 -15.35
CA VAL A 232 -13.22 -8.50 -16.33
C VAL A 232 -14.72 -8.30 -16.09
N LEU A 233 -15.47 -9.39 -15.96
CA LEU A 233 -16.90 -9.35 -15.64
C LEU A 233 -17.18 -8.54 -14.36
N ASN A 234 -16.44 -8.84 -13.30
CA ASN A 234 -16.59 -8.15 -12.03
C ASN A 234 -16.25 -6.65 -12.14
N MET A 235 -15.24 -6.28 -12.95
CA MET A 235 -14.85 -4.89 -13.12
C MET A 235 -15.90 -4.09 -13.88
N VAL A 236 -16.40 -4.61 -15.02
CA VAL A 236 -17.49 -3.96 -15.77
C VAL A 236 -18.75 -3.82 -14.91
N ALA A 237 -19.10 -4.89 -14.18
CA ALA A 237 -20.24 -4.84 -13.26
C ALA A 237 -20.05 -3.82 -12.12
N ALA A 238 -18.80 -3.59 -11.66
CA ALA A 238 -18.50 -2.52 -10.70
C ALA A 238 -18.71 -1.13 -11.31
N LEU A 239 -18.26 -0.88 -12.54
CA LEU A 239 -18.50 0.38 -13.24
C LEU A 239 -19.99 0.66 -13.42
N VAL A 240 -20.76 -0.34 -13.86
CA VAL A 240 -22.23 -0.24 -13.99
C VAL A 240 -22.86 0.09 -12.62
N THR A 241 -22.41 -0.55 -11.56
CA THR A 241 -22.89 -0.31 -10.19
C THR A 241 -22.62 1.12 -9.74
N ILE A 242 -21.43 1.66 -10.03
CA ILE A 242 -21.04 3.03 -9.68
C ILE A 242 -21.92 4.05 -10.40
N VAL A 243 -22.10 3.89 -11.72
CA VAL A 243 -22.90 4.83 -12.52
C VAL A 243 -24.39 4.76 -12.16
N ARG A 244 -24.91 3.58 -11.91
CA ARG A 244 -26.32 3.35 -11.63
C ARG A 244 -26.70 3.59 -10.16
N GLY A 245 -25.74 3.49 -9.25
CA GLY A 245 -25.93 3.56 -7.79
C GLY A 245 -26.51 2.27 -7.17
N ARG A 246 -26.75 1.21 -7.97
CA ARG A 246 -27.24 -0.10 -7.53
C ARG A 246 -26.60 -1.26 -8.30
N PRO A 247 -26.49 -2.47 -7.71
CA PRO A 247 -25.94 -3.63 -8.39
C PRO A 247 -26.76 -4.04 -9.64
N MET A 248 -26.09 -4.75 -10.53
CA MET A 248 -26.74 -5.49 -11.62
C MET A 248 -27.53 -6.67 -11.07
N ASP A 249 -28.62 -7.01 -11.72
CA ASP A 249 -29.33 -8.25 -11.44
C ASP A 249 -28.68 -9.48 -12.11
N ASP A 250 -29.17 -10.67 -11.78
CA ASP A 250 -28.60 -11.94 -12.27
C ASP A 250 -28.73 -12.09 -13.79
N HIS A 251 -29.83 -11.57 -14.35
CA HIS A 251 -30.07 -11.60 -15.80
C HIS A 251 -29.06 -10.69 -16.52
N GLU A 252 -28.90 -9.46 -16.07
CA GLU A 252 -27.92 -8.50 -16.64
C GLU A 252 -26.48 -9.06 -16.54
N GLN A 253 -26.13 -9.70 -15.42
CA GLN A 253 -24.81 -10.34 -15.27
C GLN A 253 -24.62 -11.49 -16.27
N SER A 254 -25.65 -12.30 -16.50
CA SER A 254 -25.63 -13.40 -17.47
C SER A 254 -25.48 -12.88 -18.90
N VAL A 255 -26.20 -11.81 -19.26
CA VAL A 255 -26.08 -11.14 -20.55
C VAL A 255 -24.66 -10.57 -20.73
N LEU A 256 -24.14 -9.87 -19.73
CA LEU A 256 -22.77 -9.31 -19.78
C LEU A 256 -21.73 -10.41 -19.96
N SER A 257 -21.87 -11.51 -19.23
CA SER A 257 -20.97 -12.67 -19.36
C SER A 257 -21.00 -13.25 -20.78
N ALA A 258 -22.19 -13.41 -21.38
CA ALA A 258 -22.33 -13.91 -22.75
C ALA A 258 -21.69 -12.97 -23.78
N VAL A 259 -21.85 -11.66 -23.62
CA VAL A 259 -21.22 -10.63 -24.46
C VAL A 259 -19.68 -10.67 -24.33
N LEU A 260 -19.15 -10.76 -23.13
CA LEU A 260 -17.70 -10.86 -22.89
C LEU A 260 -17.11 -12.15 -23.49
N HIS A 261 -17.81 -13.28 -23.40
CA HIS A 261 -17.41 -14.50 -24.08
C HIS A 261 -17.38 -14.34 -25.61
N HIS A 262 -18.43 -13.74 -26.19
CA HIS A 262 -18.49 -13.49 -27.62
C HIS A 262 -17.36 -12.57 -28.11
N LEU A 263 -17.07 -11.50 -27.36
CA LEU A 263 -15.96 -10.61 -27.67
C LEU A 263 -14.62 -11.34 -27.63
N ARG A 264 -14.36 -12.13 -26.58
CA ARG A 264 -13.10 -12.88 -26.44
C ARG A 264 -12.85 -13.86 -27.59
N GLU A 265 -13.90 -14.50 -28.11
CA GLU A 265 -13.78 -15.46 -29.23
C GLU A 265 -13.49 -14.75 -30.57
N ARG A 266 -13.89 -13.49 -30.72
CA ARG A 266 -13.79 -12.74 -31.97
C ARG A 266 -12.69 -11.68 -31.99
N THR A 267 -12.18 -11.30 -30.84
CA THR A 267 -11.10 -10.29 -30.75
C THR A 267 -9.76 -10.93 -31.08
N PRO A 268 -9.02 -10.42 -32.06
CA PRO A 268 -7.69 -10.92 -32.39
C PRO A 268 -6.74 -10.83 -31.18
N GLU A 269 -5.81 -11.79 -31.09
CA GLU A 269 -4.75 -11.74 -30.10
C GLU A 269 -3.95 -10.43 -30.24
N GLY A 270 -3.71 -9.75 -29.12
CA GLY A 270 -2.92 -8.51 -29.06
C GLY A 270 -3.70 -7.21 -29.17
N ARG A 271 -5.00 -7.24 -29.49
CA ARG A 271 -5.86 -6.05 -29.47
C ARG A 271 -7.07 -6.28 -28.56
N PRO A 272 -7.03 -5.88 -27.29
CA PRO A 272 -8.16 -6.09 -26.39
C PRO A 272 -9.40 -5.30 -26.85
N ALA A 273 -10.59 -5.90 -26.65
CA ALA A 273 -11.86 -5.22 -26.90
C ALA A 273 -11.98 -3.97 -26.00
N LEU A 274 -12.75 -2.99 -26.42
CA LEU A 274 -13.05 -1.77 -25.68
C LEU A 274 -14.52 -1.75 -25.24
N LEU A 275 -14.88 -0.88 -24.29
CA LEU A 275 -16.28 -0.70 -23.85
C LEU A 275 -17.24 -0.39 -25.01
N PRO A 276 -16.89 0.42 -26.05
CA PRO A 276 -17.75 0.57 -27.23
C PRO A 276 -18.02 -0.73 -27.98
N ASP A 277 -17.09 -1.69 -27.97
CA ASP A 277 -17.31 -3.01 -28.61
C ASP A 277 -18.37 -3.82 -27.86
N LEU A 278 -18.43 -3.70 -26.50
CA LEU A 278 -19.50 -4.28 -25.67
C LEU A 278 -20.88 -3.78 -26.11
N LEU A 279 -20.98 -2.47 -26.28
CA LEU A 279 -22.24 -1.83 -26.71
C LEU A 279 -22.66 -2.28 -28.09
N ARG A 280 -21.71 -2.40 -29.02
CA ARG A 280 -21.96 -2.90 -30.39
C ARG A 280 -22.50 -4.33 -30.35
N VAL A 281 -21.86 -5.24 -29.62
CA VAL A 281 -22.31 -6.65 -29.51
C VAL A 281 -23.70 -6.75 -28.90
N LEU A 282 -24.04 -5.93 -27.88
CA LEU A 282 -25.38 -5.85 -27.33
C LEU A 282 -26.41 -5.39 -28.36
N THR A 283 -26.05 -4.45 -29.23
CA THR A 283 -26.94 -3.96 -30.29
C THR A 283 -27.11 -4.98 -31.41
N GLU A 284 -26.04 -5.69 -31.80
CA GLU A 284 -26.05 -6.73 -32.84
C GLU A 284 -26.84 -7.97 -32.41
N GLY A 285 -26.83 -8.32 -31.13
CA GLY A 285 -27.58 -9.45 -30.57
C GLY A 285 -27.20 -10.80 -31.17
N PRO A 286 -25.93 -11.25 -31.05
CA PRO A 286 -25.52 -12.55 -31.59
C PRO A 286 -26.24 -13.70 -30.86
N ASP A 287 -26.40 -14.86 -31.52
CA ASP A 287 -27.15 -16.02 -31.05
C ASP A 287 -26.84 -16.41 -29.59
N ARG A 288 -25.57 -16.34 -29.20
CA ARG A 288 -25.15 -16.62 -27.83
C ARG A 288 -25.76 -15.67 -26.79
N VAL A 289 -25.87 -14.39 -27.13
CA VAL A 289 -26.46 -13.37 -26.23
C VAL A 289 -27.98 -13.52 -26.22
N ARG A 290 -28.60 -13.74 -27.39
CA ARG A 290 -30.02 -14.01 -27.52
C ARG A 290 -30.48 -15.27 -26.76
N ALA A 291 -29.64 -16.31 -26.75
CA ALA A 291 -29.94 -17.52 -25.99
C ALA A 291 -30.10 -17.25 -24.47
N VAL A 292 -29.30 -16.33 -23.92
CA VAL A 292 -29.36 -15.96 -22.49
C VAL A 292 -30.57 -15.08 -22.20
N THR A 293 -30.98 -14.20 -23.13
CA THR A 293 -32.14 -13.31 -22.96
C THR A 293 -33.47 -14.03 -23.09
N LEU A 294 -33.49 -15.27 -23.59
CA LEU A 294 -34.70 -16.07 -23.82
C LEU A 294 -35.75 -15.33 -24.68
N ASP A 295 -35.29 -14.54 -25.66
CA ASP A 295 -36.10 -13.70 -26.52
C ASP A 295 -37.01 -14.48 -27.46
N ARG A 296 -36.75 -15.78 -27.67
CA ARG A 296 -37.50 -16.69 -28.54
C ARG A 296 -37.66 -16.20 -30.00
N GLY A 297 -36.65 -15.45 -30.48
CA GLY A 297 -36.62 -14.88 -31.80
C GLY A 297 -37.42 -13.56 -31.96
N ASP A 298 -37.89 -12.96 -30.86
CA ASP A 298 -38.58 -11.67 -30.83
C ASP A 298 -37.59 -10.54 -30.54
N ASP A 299 -37.36 -9.69 -31.52
CA ASP A 299 -36.45 -8.54 -31.41
C ASP A 299 -36.90 -7.51 -30.37
N THR A 300 -38.18 -7.39 -30.12
CA THR A 300 -38.69 -6.45 -29.09
C THR A 300 -38.31 -6.97 -27.69
N ARG A 301 -38.58 -8.26 -27.44
CA ARG A 301 -38.19 -8.90 -26.17
C ARG A 301 -36.68 -8.86 -25.96
N TYR A 302 -35.89 -9.05 -27.01
CA TYR A 302 -34.45 -8.93 -26.93
C TYR A 302 -34.03 -7.53 -26.46
N ARG A 303 -34.56 -6.48 -27.12
CA ARG A 303 -34.26 -5.09 -26.77
C ARG A 303 -34.67 -4.78 -25.33
N ASP A 304 -35.89 -5.15 -24.93
CA ASP A 304 -36.37 -4.93 -23.56
C ASP A 304 -35.46 -5.58 -22.53
N ALA A 305 -34.94 -6.79 -22.80
CA ALA A 305 -34.07 -7.53 -21.92
C ALA A 305 -32.67 -6.90 -21.78
N VAL A 306 -32.10 -6.33 -22.84
CA VAL A 306 -30.74 -5.74 -22.82
C VAL A 306 -30.71 -4.25 -22.52
N ASP A 307 -31.84 -3.54 -22.68
CA ASP A 307 -31.96 -2.09 -22.50
C ASP A 307 -31.39 -1.55 -21.17
N PRO A 308 -31.64 -2.18 -20.01
CA PRO A 308 -31.10 -1.68 -18.74
C PRO A 308 -29.56 -1.66 -18.72
N LEU A 309 -28.93 -2.73 -19.23
CA LEU A 309 -27.47 -2.83 -19.34
C LEU A 309 -26.94 -1.85 -20.39
N HIS A 310 -27.59 -1.76 -21.56
CA HIS A 310 -27.25 -0.87 -22.65
C HIS A 310 -27.21 0.59 -22.20
N ARG A 311 -28.27 1.07 -21.51
CA ARG A 311 -28.32 2.43 -20.95
C ARG A 311 -27.20 2.70 -19.96
N SER A 312 -26.82 1.71 -19.13
CA SER A 312 -25.75 1.90 -18.16
C SER A 312 -24.39 2.00 -18.83
N LEU A 313 -24.15 1.22 -19.89
CA LEU A 313 -22.91 1.31 -20.67
C LEU A 313 -22.82 2.66 -21.43
N LEU A 314 -23.93 3.16 -21.99
CA LEU A 314 -23.99 4.52 -22.54
C LEU A 314 -23.67 5.55 -21.46
N GLY A 315 -24.25 5.41 -20.27
CA GLY A 315 -23.94 6.31 -19.14
C GLY A 315 -22.47 6.28 -18.69
N ILE A 316 -21.76 5.15 -18.88
CA ILE A 316 -20.31 5.07 -18.66
C ILE A 316 -19.58 5.84 -19.78
N LEU A 317 -19.92 5.58 -21.07
CA LEU A 317 -19.20 6.11 -22.22
C LEU A 317 -19.39 7.62 -22.40
N ASP A 318 -20.61 8.10 -22.24
CA ASP A 318 -20.97 9.51 -22.40
C ASP A 318 -20.81 10.32 -21.10
N GLY A 319 -20.59 9.63 -19.97
CA GLY A 319 -20.43 10.21 -18.64
C GLY A 319 -18.98 10.54 -18.27
N PRO A 320 -18.76 10.90 -17.00
CA PRO A 320 -17.43 11.27 -16.48
C PRO A 320 -16.36 10.18 -16.64
N LEU A 321 -16.76 8.93 -16.80
CA LEU A 321 -15.89 7.76 -16.88
C LEU A 321 -15.35 7.51 -18.30
N GLY A 322 -16.04 8.02 -19.34
CA GLY A 322 -15.78 7.69 -20.74
C GLY A 322 -14.34 7.98 -21.15
N ASP A 323 -13.85 9.18 -20.91
CA ASP A 323 -12.49 9.59 -21.28
C ASP A 323 -11.39 8.68 -20.72
N THR A 324 -11.64 8.07 -19.56
CA THR A 324 -10.65 7.23 -18.87
C THR A 324 -10.77 5.75 -19.24
N PHE A 325 -12.01 5.25 -19.49
CA PHE A 325 -12.26 3.81 -19.65
C PHE A 325 -12.66 3.37 -21.06
N ALA A 326 -12.94 4.30 -21.98
CA ALA A 326 -13.33 3.98 -23.36
C ALA A 326 -12.15 3.73 -24.31
N SER A 327 -10.91 3.95 -23.85
CA SER A 327 -9.68 3.82 -24.64
C SER A 327 -8.82 2.64 -24.19
N GLU A 328 -7.78 2.34 -24.97
CA GLU A 328 -6.77 1.34 -24.59
C GLU A 328 -6.01 1.76 -23.33
N THR A 329 -5.48 0.78 -22.59
CA THR A 329 -4.60 1.03 -21.43
C THR A 329 -3.33 1.75 -21.90
N SER A 330 -3.12 2.95 -21.40
CA SER A 330 -2.00 3.81 -21.80
C SER A 330 -0.65 3.24 -21.40
N THR A 331 -0.56 2.70 -20.18
CA THR A 331 0.67 2.11 -19.65
C THR A 331 0.31 0.93 -18.78
N ARG A 332 0.86 -0.23 -19.09
CA ARG A 332 0.68 -1.46 -18.30
C ARG A 332 1.66 -1.52 -17.15
N ILE A 333 1.27 -2.20 -16.08
CA ILE A 333 2.16 -2.49 -14.97
C ILE A 333 3.29 -3.40 -15.45
N ASP A 334 4.53 -2.96 -15.23
CA ASP A 334 5.72 -3.78 -15.44
C ASP A 334 5.93 -4.69 -14.20
N PRO A 335 5.73 -6.02 -14.32
CA PRO A 335 5.94 -6.93 -13.21
C PRO A 335 7.43 -7.02 -12.78
N ALA A 336 8.36 -6.51 -13.60
CA ALA A 336 9.79 -6.48 -13.30
C ALA A 336 10.21 -5.23 -12.50
N ALA A 337 9.39 -4.18 -12.47
CA ALA A 337 9.67 -2.96 -11.74
C ALA A 337 9.92 -3.24 -10.24
N PRO A 338 10.86 -2.54 -9.59
CA PRO A 338 11.13 -2.69 -8.15
C PRO A 338 10.01 -2.18 -7.25
N ALA A 339 9.19 -1.26 -7.75
CA ALA A 339 8.00 -0.71 -7.09
C ALA A 339 7.07 -0.12 -8.16
N VAL A 340 5.76 -0.07 -7.90
CA VAL A 340 4.78 0.52 -8.81
C VAL A 340 3.84 1.44 -8.04
N CYS A 341 3.53 2.60 -8.62
CA CYS A 341 2.51 3.52 -8.11
C CYS A 341 1.54 3.87 -9.25
N ILE A 342 0.25 3.68 -9.02
CA ILE A 342 -0.80 4.17 -9.90
C ILE A 342 -1.29 5.50 -9.33
N ASP A 343 -0.85 6.59 -9.96
CA ASP A 343 -1.15 7.96 -9.59
C ASP A 343 -2.48 8.39 -10.23
N ILE A 344 -3.47 8.64 -9.39
CA ILE A 344 -4.80 9.15 -9.76
C ILE A 344 -5.04 10.58 -9.26
N SER A 345 -4.00 11.27 -8.82
CA SER A 345 -4.08 12.63 -8.25
C SER A 345 -4.58 13.69 -9.23
N GLY A 346 -4.57 13.36 -10.53
CA GLY A 346 -5.15 14.22 -11.58
C GLY A 346 -6.67 14.20 -11.66
N ILE A 347 -7.34 13.29 -10.94
CA ILE A 347 -8.80 13.24 -10.84
C ILE A 347 -9.23 14.24 -9.78
N GLY A 348 -10.15 15.14 -10.15
CA GLY A 348 -10.66 16.16 -9.21
C GLY A 348 -11.35 15.52 -8.00
N GLU A 349 -11.13 16.05 -6.81
CA GLU A 349 -11.73 15.52 -5.56
C GLU A 349 -13.27 15.49 -5.60
N ALA A 350 -13.90 16.34 -6.38
CA ALA A 350 -15.35 16.39 -6.57
C ALA A 350 -15.90 15.23 -7.42
N ASP A 351 -15.04 14.57 -8.23
CA ASP A 351 -15.47 13.50 -9.11
C ASP A 351 -15.39 12.14 -8.40
N THR A 352 -16.33 11.92 -7.48
CA THR A 352 -16.35 10.73 -6.62
C THR A 352 -16.54 9.43 -7.40
N GLN A 353 -17.31 9.45 -8.50
CA GLN A 353 -17.55 8.28 -9.33
C GLN A 353 -16.29 7.88 -10.10
N LEU A 354 -15.63 8.83 -10.75
CA LEU A 354 -14.40 8.55 -11.49
C LEU A 354 -13.27 8.12 -10.54
N THR A 355 -13.14 8.77 -9.38
CA THR A 355 -12.15 8.37 -8.35
C THR A 355 -12.35 6.93 -7.91
N ALA A 356 -13.57 6.54 -7.57
CA ALA A 356 -13.87 5.18 -7.13
C ALA A 356 -13.65 4.15 -8.26
N ALA A 357 -14.07 4.47 -9.49
CA ALA A 357 -13.86 3.62 -10.64
C ALA A 357 -12.37 3.43 -10.96
N ALA A 358 -11.58 4.51 -10.93
CA ALA A 358 -10.13 4.46 -11.16
C ALA A 358 -9.40 3.65 -10.08
N MET A 359 -9.77 3.81 -8.81
CA MET A 359 -9.21 3.00 -7.71
C MET A 359 -9.53 1.52 -7.90
N LEU A 360 -10.78 1.15 -8.20
CA LEU A 360 -11.17 -0.25 -8.42
C LEU A 360 -10.46 -0.86 -9.63
N ALA A 361 -10.32 -0.10 -10.71
CA ALA A 361 -9.60 -0.55 -11.90
C ALA A 361 -8.10 -0.75 -11.61
N ALA A 362 -7.47 0.18 -10.89
CA ALA A 362 -6.09 0.06 -10.44
C ALA A 362 -5.89 -1.15 -9.54
N TRP A 363 -6.81 -1.41 -8.60
CA TRP A 363 -6.76 -2.61 -7.75
C TRP A 363 -6.95 -3.89 -8.55
N SER A 364 -7.90 -3.90 -9.48
CA SER A 364 -8.12 -5.05 -10.35
C SER A 364 -6.88 -5.37 -11.18
N ASP A 365 -6.25 -4.38 -11.82
CA ASP A 365 -5.07 -4.57 -12.65
C ASP A 365 -3.83 -4.96 -11.81
N GLY A 366 -3.59 -4.27 -10.68
CA GLY A 366 -2.50 -4.59 -9.78
C GLY A 366 -2.57 -6.00 -9.20
N LEU A 367 -3.73 -6.42 -8.69
CA LEU A 367 -3.94 -7.77 -8.17
C LEU A 367 -3.89 -8.82 -9.29
N GLY A 368 -4.33 -8.47 -10.51
CA GLY A 368 -4.15 -9.29 -11.71
C GLY A 368 -2.69 -9.54 -12.06
N THR A 369 -1.88 -8.48 -11.96
CA THR A 369 -0.42 -8.58 -12.19
C THR A 369 0.24 -9.49 -11.15
N VAL A 370 -0.15 -9.42 -9.89
CA VAL A 370 0.32 -10.33 -8.83
C VAL A 370 -0.06 -11.77 -9.15
N ALA A 371 -1.34 -12.04 -9.46
CA ALA A 371 -1.81 -13.38 -9.81
C ALA A 371 -1.06 -13.96 -11.03
N ALA A 372 -0.86 -13.15 -12.07
CA ALA A 372 -0.07 -13.53 -13.25
C ALA A 372 1.39 -13.87 -12.90
N SER A 373 2.02 -13.07 -12.04
CA SER A 373 3.41 -13.31 -11.61
C SER A 373 3.54 -14.62 -10.84
N HIS A 374 2.59 -14.92 -9.95
CA HIS A 374 2.59 -16.20 -9.21
C HIS A 374 2.30 -17.39 -10.13
N ALA A 375 1.33 -17.29 -11.03
CA ALA A 375 1.02 -18.36 -11.99
C ALA A 375 2.24 -18.69 -12.88
N LEU A 376 2.97 -17.67 -13.34
CA LEU A 376 4.21 -17.87 -14.10
C LEU A 376 5.31 -18.52 -13.25
N ALA A 377 5.43 -18.14 -11.99
CA ALA A 377 6.41 -18.74 -11.08
C ALA A 377 6.06 -20.19 -10.75
N ASP A 378 4.79 -20.52 -10.54
CA ASP A 378 4.31 -21.86 -10.28
C ASP A 378 4.51 -22.78 -11.51
N ALA A 379 4.41 -22.22 -12.72
CA ALA A 379 4.74 -22.91 -13.96
C ALA A 379 6.26 -22.99 -14.27
N GLY A 380 7.12 -22.44 -13.40
CA GLY A 380 8.58 -22.41 -13.60
C GLY A 380 9.04 -21.47 -14.73
N LEU A 381 8.18 -20.55 -15.19
CA LEU A 381 8.45 -19.63 -16.31
C LEU A 381 8.98 -18.25 -15.85
N ALA A 382 8.96 -17.98 -14.56
CA ALA A 382 9.47 -16.74 -13.95
C ALA A 382 9.94 -17.00 -12.51
N PRO A 383 10.84 -16.16 -11.96
CA PRO A 383 11.20 -16.25 -10.55
C PRO A 383 10.02 -15.85 -9.67
N ARG A 384 9.89 -16.48 -8.50
CA ARG A 384 8.87 -16.11 -7.51
C ARG A 384 9.21 -14.75 -6.92
N ARG A 385 8.21 -13.86 -6.87
CA ARG A 385 8.30 -12.52 -6.28
C ARG A 385 7.31 -12.37 -5.14
N TRP A 386 7.64 -11.49 -4.21
CA TRP A 386 6.78 -11.11 -3.11
C TRP A 386 6.23 -9.71 -3.37
N PHE A 387 4.97 -9.50 -3.09
CA PHE A 387 4.30 -8.23 -3.34
C PHE A 387 3.70 -7.66 -2.06
N PHE A 388 3.63 -6.34 -1.99
CA PHE A 388 2.97 -5.61 -0.92
C PHE A 388 2.08 -4.52 -1.49
N THR A 389 0.76 -4.68 -1.38
CA THR A 389 -0.20 -3.70 -1.92
C THR A 389 -0.54 -2.64 -0.89
N VAL A 390 -0.66 -1.40 -1.34
CA VAL A 390 -1.14 -0.27 -0.55
C VAL A 390 -2.45 0.22 -1.15
N LEU A 391 -3.51 0.18 -0.32
CA LEU A 391 -4.85 0.63 -0.64
C LEU A 391 -5.17 1.81 0.28
N ASP A 392 -4.77 3.01 -0.13
CA ASP A 392 -5.02 4.24 0.62
C ASP A 392 -6.41 4.80 0.30
N GLU A 393 -6.95 5.62 1.19
CA GLU A 393 -8.29 6.21 1.11
C GLU A 393 -9.39 5.17 0.83
N LEU A 394 -9.27 3.98 1.45
CA LEU A 394 -10.17 2.82 1.24
C LEU A 394 -11.67 3.17 1.32
N TRP A 395 -12.03 4.15 2.12
CA TRP A 395 -13.41 4.59 2.32
C TRP A 395 -14.07 5.17 1.05
N ARG A 396 -13.27 5.72 0.12
CA ARG A 396 -13.81 6.36 -1.10
C ARG A 396 -14.55 5.38 -2.00
N PRO A 397 -13.94 4.29 -2.48
CA PRO A 397 -14.67 3.31 -3.28
C PRO A 397 -15.77 2.61 -2.50
N LEU A 398 -15.61 2.40 -1.18
CA LEU A 398 -16.66 1.78 -0.35
C LEU A 398 -17.96 2.60 -0.34
N ARG A 399 -17.88 3.94 -0.42
CA ARG A 399 -19.04 4.84 -0.42
C ARG A 399 -19.62 5.12 -1.81
N ALA A 400 -18.96 4.68 -2.88
CA ALA A 400 -19.35 5.04 -4.24
C ALA A 400 -20.70 4.46 -4.65
N ALA A 401 -21.00 3.23 -4.24
CA ALA A 401 -22.30 2.62 -4.49
C ALA A 401 -22.56 1.44 -3.53
N SER A 402 -23.83 1.11 -3.29
CA SER A 402 -24.22 -0.08 -2.55
C SER A 402 -23.73 -1.36 -3.26
N GLY A 403 -23.26 -2.35 -2.49
CA GLY A 403 -22.72 -3.63 -3.01
C GLY A 403 -21.28 -3.59 -3.52
N ILE A 404 -20.63 -2.43 -3.55
CA ILE A 404 -19.19 -2.34 -3.90
C ILE A 404 -18.31 -3.03 -2.85
N VAL A 405 -18.74 -3.04 -1.59
CA VAL A 405 -18.02 -3.69 -0.49
C VAL A 405 -17.79 -5.18 -0.79
N ASP A 406 -18.76 -5.87 -1.38
CA ASP A 406 -18.63 -7.29 -1.77
C ASP A 406 -17.53 -7.50 -2.81
N ARG A 407 -17.43 -6.60 -3.77
CA ARG A 407 -16.41 -6.66 -4.83
C ARG A 407 -15.01 -6.41 -4.27
N ILE A 408 -14.88 -5.45 -3.37
CA ILE A 408 -13.62 -5.17 -2.68
C ILE A 408 -13.22 -6.33 -1.78
N ASP A 409 -14.17 -6.90 -1.05
CA ASP A 409 -13.93 -8.07 -0.20
C ASP A 409 -13.46 -9.28 -1.06
N ALA A 410 -14.12 -9.54 -2.18
CA ALA A 410 -13.71 -10.57 -3.12
C ALA A 410 -12.30 -10.36 -3.69
N LEU A 411 -11.92 -9.12 -4.02
CA LEU A 411 -10.58 -8.79 -4.51
C LEU A 411 -9.49 -9.01 -3.44
N THR A 412 -9.80 -8.79 -2.15
CA THR A 412 -8.81 -8.79 -1.07
C THR A 412 -8.78 -10.07 -0.23
N ARG A 413 -9.78 -10.98 -0.34
CA ARG A 413 -9.83 -12.22 0.44
C ARG A 413 -8.71 -13.20 0.11
N LEU A 414 -8.24 -13.22 -1.12
CA LEU A 414 -7.26 -14.19 -1.60
C LEU A 414 -5.81 -13.81 -1.31
N ASN A 415 -5.56 -12.64 -0.71
CA ASN A 415 -4.21 -12.11 -0.51
C ASN A 415 -3.28 -13.09 0.22
N ARG A 416 -3.78 -13.79 1.23
CA ARG A 416 -2.97 -14.78 1.97
C ARG A 416 -2.57 -15.97 1.12
N SER A 417 -3.47 -16.54 0.33
CA SER A 417 -3.19 -17.69 -0.55
C SER A 417 -2.29 -17.29 -1.73
N LEU A 418 -2.34 -16.02 -2.14
CA LEU A 418 -1.49 -15.45 -3.17
C LEU A 418 -0.11 -15.01 -2.66
N GLY A 419 0.24 -15.21 -1.37
CA GLY A 419 1.53 -14.74 -0.85
C GLY A 419 1.70 -13.22 -0.91
N LEU A 420 0.61 -12.48 -0.81
CA LEU A 420 0.53 -11.03 -0.93
C LEU A 420 0.35 -10.40 0.45
N GLY A 421 1.20 -9.43 0.79
CA GLY A 421 0.96 -8.54 1.93
C GLY A 421 0.14 -7.33 1.51
N ASP A 422 -0.65 -6.78 2.43
CA ASP A 422 -1.42 -5.58 2.12
C ASP A 422 -1.49 -4.58 3.28
N ALA A 423 -1.63 -3.29 2.93
CA ALA A 423 -1.97 -2.21 3.83
C ALA A 423 -3.26 -1.54 3.35
N LYS A 424 -4.26 -1.52 4.21
CA LYS A 424 -5.52 -0.80 4.02
C LYS A 424 -5.53 0.42 4.94
N ILE A 425 -5.73 1.60 4.37
CA ILE A 425 -5.62 2.86 5.10
C ILE A 425 -6.93 3.63 5.00
N THR A 426 -7.40 4.13 6.14
CA THR A 426 -8.59 4.99 6.22
C THR A 426 -8.40 6.04 7.33
N HIS A 427 -9.33 6.98 7.44
CA HIS A 427 -9.26 8.00 8.49
C HIS A 427 -9.87 7.51 9.80
N THR A 428 -11.09 6.99 9.75
CA THR A 428 -11.86 6.62 10.95
C THR A 428 -12.64 5.33 10.72
N LEU A 429 -13.07 4.69 11.81
CA LEU A 429 -13.98 3.53 11.71
C LEU A 429 -15.37 3.94 11.23
N LYS A 430 -15.79 5.20 11.53
CA LYS A 430 -17.06 5.77 11.06
C LYS A 430 -17.17 5.86 9.54
N ASP A 431 -16.04 5.85 8.82
CA ASP A 431 -16.06 5.74 7.37
C ASP A 431 -16.73 4.43 6.90
N ALA A 432 -16.53 3.35 7.64
CA ALA A 432 -17.22 2.08 7.41
C ALA A 432 -18.69 2.09 7.89
N GLU A 433 -19.00 2.84 8.94
CA GLU A 433 -20.36 2.97 9.49
C GLU A 433 -21.29 3.84 8.63
N ALA A 434 -20.71 4.75 7.83
CA ALA A 434 -21.45 5.61 6.91
C ALA A 434 -21.93 4.89 5.62
N LEU A 435 -21.74 3.56 5.52
CA LEU A 435 -22.21 2.74 4.41
C LEU A 435 -23.72 2.54 4.48
N GLY A 436 -24.35 2.41 3.30
CA GLY A 436 -25.79 2.43 3.15
C GLY A 436 -26.55 1.27 3.82
N THR A 437 -25.95 0.06 3.88
CA THR A 437 -26.60 -1.12 4.41
C THR A 437 -25.88 -1.71 5.62
N ASP A 438 -26.63 -2.39 6.52
CA ASP A 438 -26.03 -3.09 7.66
C ASP A 438 -25.08 -4.20 7.22
N ALA A 439 -25.38 -4.86 6.09
CA ALA A 439 -24.53 -5.88 5.52
C ALA A 439 -23.19 -5.31 5.05
N ASP A 440 -23.19 -4.15 4.38
CA ASP A 440 -21.97 -3.47 3.94
C ASP A 440 -21.14 -3.01 5.17
N ARG A 441 -21.80 -2.47 6.20
CA ARG A 441 -21.15 -2.09 7.47
C ARG A 441 -20.48 -3.26 8.17
N ALA A 442 -21.17 -4.40 8.25
CA ALA A 442 -20.62 -5.62 8.85
C ALA A 442 -19.41 -6.14 8.08
N LYS A 443 -19.45 -6.14 6.74
CA LYS A 443 -18.33 -6.55 5.89
C LYS A 443 -17.14 -5.62 6.02
N ALA A 444 -17.37 -4.30 6.04
CA ALA A 444 -16.32 -3.31 6.20
C ALA A 444 -15.62 -3.42 7.57
N ARG A 445 -16.35 -3.68 8.65
CA ARG A 445 -15.76 -4.04 9.96
C ARG A 445 -14.89 -5.28 9.87
N GLY A 446 -15.29 -6.26 9.08
CA GLY A 446 -14.52 -7.49 8.82
C GLY A 446 -13.12 -7.23 8.25
N PHE A 447 -12.86 -6.11 7.58
CA PHE A 447 -11.49 -5.76 7.14
C PHE A 447 -10.57 -5.50 8.32
N VAL A 448 -11.07 -4.84 9.37
CA VAL A 448 -10.32 -4.58 10.61
C VAL A 448 -10.11 -5.87 11.40
N GLU A 449 -11.16 -6.67 11.58
CA GLU A 449 -11.14 -7.92 12.34
C GLU A 449 -10.16 -8.95 11.76
N ARG A 450 -10.08 -9.00 10.44
CA ARG A 450 -9.18 -9.93 9.73
C ARG A 450 -7.75 -9.42 9.56
N ALA A 451 -7.48 -8.16 9.88
CA ALA A 451 -6.14 -7.61 9.79
C ALA A 451 -5.21 -8.28 10.82
N GLY A 452 -4.06 -8.76 10.36
CA GLY A 452 -3.05 -9.31 11.27
C GLY A 452 -2.43 -8.24 12.16
N MET A 453 -2.34 -7.01 11.65
CA MET A 453 -1.78 -5.86 12.31
C MET A 453 -2.74 -4.67 12.18
N VAL A 454 -3.10 -4.05 13.29
CA VAL A 454 -3.87 -2.79 13.31
C VAL A 454 -2.96 -1.67 13.81
N VAL A 455 -2.88 -0.59 13.06
CA VAL A 455 -2.04 0.57 13.38
C VAL A 455 -2.93 1.80 13.58
N CYS A 456 -2.85 2.41 14.77
CA CYS A 456 -3.60 3.59 15.12
C CYS A 456 -2.68 4.79 15.25
N ALA A 457 -2.88 5.83 14.43
CA ALA A 457 -2.41 7.17 14.72
C ALA A 457 -3.40 7.87 15.69
N GLY A 458 -3.20 9.15 16.01
CA GLY A 458 -4.13 9.87 16.87
C GLY A 458 -5.58 9.80 16.36
N LEU A 459 -6.49 9.37 17.25
CA LEU A 459 -7.93 9.25 17.01
C LEU A 459 -8.70 9.81 18.21
N PRO A 460 -9.87 10.43 18.02
CA PRO A 460 -10.73 10.85 19.10
C PRO A 460 -11.12 9.68 20.01
N LYS A 461 -11.37 9.97 21.31
CA LYS A 461 -11.68 8.94 22.31
C LYS A 461 -12.87 8.06 21.91
N ALA A 462 -13.94 8.65 21.39
CA ALA A 462 -15.12 7.91 20.94
C ALA A 462 -14.80 6.88 19.84
N GLU A 463 -13.96 7.26 18.86
CA GLU A 463 -13.48 6.34 17.79
C GLU A 463 -12.64 5.20 18.38
N MET A 464 -11.79 5.49 19.37
CA MET A 464 -10.97 4.47 20.02
C MET A 464 -11.80 3.53 20.89
N GLU A 465 -12.89 3.98 21.48
CA GLU A 465 -13.84 3.14 22.22
C GLU A 465 -14.59 2.19 21.28
N ASP A 466 -15.02 2.67 20.11
CA ASP A 466 -15.67 1.84 19.08
C ASP A 466 -14.69 0.84 18.47
N LEU A 467 -13.47 1.27 18.16
CA LEU A 467 -12.40 0.38 17.70
C LEU A 467 -12.05 -0.68 18.76
N GLY A 468 -12.11 -0.32 20.05
CA GLY A 468 -11.87 -1.21 21.17
C GLY A 468 -12.84 -2.41 21.24
N LYS A 469 -14.05 -2.26 20.69
CA LYS A 469 -15.03 -3.37 20.58
C LYS A 469 -14.61 -4.41 19.54
N VAL A 470 -13.78 -4.02 18.59
CA VAL A 470 -13.33 -4.87 17.48
C VAL A 470 -11.93 -5.44 17.76
N VAL A 471 -11.00 -4.63 18.26
CA VAL A 471 -9.55 -4.96 18.33
C VAL A 471 -9.08 -5.30 19.75
N GLY A 472 -9.90 -5.17 20.77
CA GLY A 472 -9.55 -5.48 22.16
C GLY A 472 -8.48 -4.54 22.74
N LEU A 473 -8.76 -3.23 22.71
CA LEU A 473 -7.88 -2.19 23.28
C LEU A 473 -8.08 -2.07 24.80
N THR A 474 -6.97 -1.84 25.51
CA THR A 474 -7.01 -1.51 26.93
C THR A 474 -7.38 -0.02 27.11
N ARG A 475 -7.91 0.33 28.29
CA ARG A 475 -8.23 1.72 28.63
C ARG A 475 -7.02 2.66 28.46
N ARG A 476 -5.83 2.19 28.86
CA ARG A 476 -4.59 2.97 28.74
C ARG A 476 -4.18 3.20 27.28
N GLU A 477 -4.37 2.22 26.41
CA GLU A 477 -4.13 2.37 24.97
C GLU A 477 -5.09 3.38 24.35
N ILE A 478 -6.38 3.33 24.73
CA ILE A 478 -7.39 4.30 24.31
C ILE A 478 -7.00 5.72 24.74
N GLU A 479 -6.63 5.91 26.00
CA GLU A 479 -6.20 7.21 26.54
C GLU A 479 -4.94 7.72 25.83
N LEU A 480 -3.97 6.83 25.60
CA LEU A 480 -2.71 7.17 24.93
C LEU A 480 -2.95 7.67 23.49
N VAL A 481 -3.65 6.90 22.68
CA VAL A 481 -3.91 7.26 21.28
C VAL A 481 -4.81 8.50 21.18
N SER A 482 -5.78 8.62 22.09
CA SER A 482 -6.65 9.80 22.12
C SER A 482 -5.88 11.08 22.48
N SER A 483 -4.86 11.00 23.32
CA SER A 483 -4.01 12.15 23.63
C SER A 483 -3.24 12.67 22.40
N TRP A 484 -2.99 11.83 21.40
CA TRP A 484 -2.30 12.19 20.17
C TRP A 484 -3.21 12.92 19.17
N SER A 485 -4.51 12.91 19.36
CA SER A 485 -5.46 13.64 18.52
C SER A 485 -5.59 15.13 18.87
N SER A 486 -4.94 15.57 19.95
CA SER A 486 -4.98 16.97 20.36
C SER A 486 -4.30 17.87 19.33
N PRO A 487 -4.85 19.08 19.10
CA PRO A 487 -4.17 20.07 18.26
C PRO A 487 -2.84 20.50 18.90
N PRO A 488 -1.93 21.12 18.11
CA PRO A 488 -0.69 21.67 18.65
C PRO A 488 -0.96 22.69 19.76
N GLY A 489 -0.09 22.72 20.76
CA GLY A 489 -0.17 23.72 21.84
C GLY A 489 0.15 25.12 21.32
N TRP A 490 -0.32 26.13 22.04
CA TRP A 490 0.11 27.52 21.83
C TRP A 490 1.43 27.69 22.58
N GLY A 491 2.55 27.66 21.86
CA GLY A 491 3.86 27.88 22.46
C GLY A 491 3.97 29.29 23.04
N VAL A 492 4.61 29.44 24.18
CA VAL A 492 4.80 30.74 24.88
C VAL A 492 5.61 31.72 24.03
N SER A 493 6.41 31.22 23.08
CA SER A 493 7.27 31.99 22.17
C SER A 493 6.62 32.31 20.81
N GLY A 494 5.36 31.90 20.57
CA GLY A 494 4.72 32.06 19.26
C GLY A 494 5.22 31.04 18.20
N GLU A 495 6.11 30.15 18.56
CA GLU A 495 6.53 29.03 17.70
C GLU A 495 5.40 28.00 17.59
N HIS A 496 5.16 27.52 16.36
CA HIS A 496 4.20 26.45 16.13
C HIS A 496 4.79 25.14 16.62
N GLU A 497 4.26 24.64 17.75
CA GLU A 497 4.57 23.28 18.19
C GLU A 497 3.97 22.28 17.21
N GLU A 498 4.72 21.22 16.90
CA GLU A 498 4.18 20.12 16.10
C GLU A 498 3.01 19.43 16.85
N PRO A 499 1.96 18.94 16.13
CA PRO A 499 0.89 18.18 16.75
C PRO A 499 1.47 17.02 17.58
N PRO A 500 1.04 16.81 18.83
CA PRO A 500 1.64 15.82 19.73
C PRO A 500 1.57 14.39 19.20
N GLY A 501 0.63 14.10 18.29
CA GLY A 501 0.49 12.79 17.64
C GLY A 501 1.32 12.59 16.37
N ARG A 502 2.02 13.61 15.86
CA ARG A 502 2.73 13.50 14.58
C ARG A 502 3.84 12.45 14.64
N GLY A 503 3.76 11.45 13.76
CA GLY A 503 4.69 10.34 13.70
C GLY A 503 4.59 9.34 14.84
N ARG A 504 3.53 9.41 15.68
CA ARG A 504 3.27 8.45 16.76
C ARG A 504 2.17 7.49 16.36
N PHE A 505 2.42 6.20 16.60
CA PHE A 505 1.51 5.12 16.24
C PHE A 505 1.46 4.05 17.32
N LEU A 506 0.31 3.45 17.50
CA LEU A 506 0.12 2.24 18.29
C LEU A 506 -0.05 1.07 17.35
N ILE A 507 0.86 0.09 17.39
CA ILE A 507 0.76 -1.15 16.62
C ILE A 507 0.11 -2.21 17.49
N LYS A 508 -1.02 -2.74 17.05
CA LYS A 508 -1.81 -3.75 17.77
C LYS A 508 -1.83 -5.06 17.01
N VAL A 509 -1.60 -6.16 17.71
CA VAL A 509 -1.65 -7.52 17.18
C VAL A 509 -2.57 -8.34 18.07
N GLY A 510 -3.79 -8.55 17.63
CA GLY A 510 -4.81 -9.26 18.40
C GLY A 510 -4.99 -8.69 19.82
N GLY A 511 -5.16 -9.56 20.82
CA GLY A 511 -5.33 -9.20 22.23
C GLY A 511 -4.02 -8.85 22.97
N ARG A 512 -2.86 -8.84 22.30
CA ARG A 512 -1.56 -8.52 22.95
C ARG A 512 -1.47 -7.03 23.30
N PRO A 513 -0.64 -6.64 24.28
CA PRO A 513 -0.34 -5.24 24.52
C PRO A 513 0.15 -4.54 23.26
N GLY A 514 -0.38 -3.36 22.97
CA GLY A 514 0.01 -2.58 21.80
C GLY A 514 1.43 -2.02 21.94
N ILE A 515 2.10 -1.82 20.82
CA ILE A 515 3.47 -1.33 20.73
C ILE A 515 3.40 0.15 20.31
N PRO A 516 3.58 1.10 21.23
CA PRO A 516 3.59 2.52 20.88
C PRO A 516 4.95 2.91 20.33
N ILE A 517 4.96 3.47 19.12
CA ILE A 517 6.18 3.87 18.43
C ILE A 517 6.17 5.34 18.04
N LYS A 518 7.36 5.91 17.91
CA LYS A 518 7.62 7.14 17.16
C LYS A 518 8.43 6.77 15.92
N VAL A 519 7.92 7.09 14.74
CA VAL A 519 8.59 6.82 13.48
C VAL A 519 9.86 7.67 13.38
N ALA A 520 10.95 7.04 12.96
CA ALA A 520 12.20 7.71 12.66
C ALA A 520 12.38 7.78 11.15
N ILE A 521 12.44 8.97 10.59
CA ILE A 521 12.67 9.23 9.18
C ILE A 521 14.03 9.88 8.98
N THR A 522 14.69 9.53 7.89
CA THR A 522 15.95 10.16 7.46
C THR A 522 15.69 11.50 6.78
N ASP A 523 16.73 12.32 6.64
CA ASP A 523 16.59 13.59 5.92
C ASP A 523 16.25 13.41 4.42
N ALA A 524 16.66 12.28 3.83
CA ALA A 524 16.27 11.92 2.47
C ALA A 524 14.77 11.62 2.38
N GLU A 525 14.24 10.82 3.30
CA GLU A 525 12.80 10.55 3.38
C GLU A 525 11.99 11.82 3.65
N ARG A 526 12.49 12.71 4.52
CA ARG A 526 11.81 13.98 4.82
C ARG A 526 11.65 14.84 3.57
N ARG A 527 12.67 14.91 2.72
CA ARG A 527 12.59 15.65 1.45
C ARG A 527 11.62 15.02 0.44
N LEU A 528 11.49 13.68 0.45
CA LEU A 528 10.56 12.96 -0.44
C LEU A 528 9.10 13.04 0.04
N HIS A 529 8.88 13.26 1.36
CA HIS A 529 7.54 13.21 1.95
C HIS A 529 7.01 14.58 2.37
N ASP A 530 7.53 15.65 1.82
CA ASP A 530 7.00 16.98 2.09
C ASP A 530 5.71 17.22 1.32
N THR A 531 4.60 16.79 1.91
CA THR A 531 3.25 17.01 1.38
C THR A 531 2.73 18.43 1.60
N ASN A 532 3.49 19.26 2.35
CA ASN A 532 3.14 20.64 2.68
C ASN A 532 3.77 21.68 1.75
N THR A 533 4.40 21.27 0.65
CA THR A 533 5.08 22.19 -0.28
C THR A 533 4.21 23.35 -0.77
N ARG A 534 2.88 23.15 -0.86
CA ARG A 534 1.93 24.21 -1.20
C ARG A 534 1.72 25.26 -0.10
N TRP A 535 2.05 24.91 1.14
CA TRP A 535 1.89 25.77 2.33
C TRP A 535 3.21 26.35 2.81
N THR A 536 4.36 25.80 2.37
CA THR A 536 5.67 26.37 2.60
C THR A 536 5.80 27.59 1.67
N PRO A 537 5.93 28.82 2.20
CA PRO A 537 6.20 29.97 1.36
C PRO A 537 7.47 29.66 0.57
N ASN A 538 7.39 29.75 -0.75
CA ASN A 538 8.59 29.64 -1.57
C ASN A 538 9.51 30.80 -1.14
N GLU A 539 10.61 30.52 -0.46
CA GLU A 539 11.53 31.53 0.07
C GLU A 539 11.90 32.56 -1.03
N THR A 540 12.10 32.08 -2.25
CA THR A 540 12.34 32.93 -3.43
C THR A 540 11.12 33.81 -3.77
N ALA A 541 9.89 33.34 -3.59
CA ALA A 541 8.69 34.14 -3.84
C ALA A 541 8.46 35.17 -2.72
N VAL A 542 8.78 34.82 -1.48
CA VAL A 542 8.73 35.74 -0.34
C VAL A 542 9.81 36.81 -0.49
N GLU A 543 11.04 36.46 -0.83
CA GLU A 543 12.12 37.43 -1.12
C GLU A 543 11.78 38.34 -2.29
N GLN A 544 11.19 37.80 -3.37
CA GLN A 544 10.72 38.61 -4.50
C GLN A 544 9.58 39.56 -4.13
N ALA A 545 8.60 39.06 -3.33
CA ALA A 545 7.50 39.88 -2.84
C ALA A 545 8.01 41.02 -1.91
N VAL A 546 8.92 40.71 -1.01
CA VAL A 546 9.56 41.71 -0.13
C VAL A 546 10.35 42.72 -0.95
N ALA A 547 11.16 42.27 -1.93
CA ALA A 547 11.92 43.17 -2.82
C ALA A 547 10.98 44.04 -3.66
N HIS A 548 9.88 43.50 -4.16
CA HIS A 548 8.88 44.24 -4.92
C HIS A 548 8.20 45.32 -4.06
N THR A 549 7.80 44.99 -2.85
CA THR A 549 7.18 45.90 -1.89
C THR A 549 8.16 47.00 -1.49
N ALA A 550 9.42 46.66 -1.20
CA ALA A 550 10.47 47.62 -0.91
C ALA A 550 10.73 48.60 -2.08
N ALA A 551 10.73 48.10 -3.32
CA ALA A 551 10.86 48.93 -4.51
C ALA A 551 9.66 49.87 -4.72
N GLN A 552 8.43 49.43 -4.40
CA GLN A 552 7.23 50.27 -4.44
C GLN A 552 7.27 51.37 -3.39
N VAL A 553 7.67 51.06 -2.16
CA VAL A 553 7.83 52.04 -1.07
C VAL A 553 8.90 53.08 -1.43
N ALA A 554 10.04 52.61 -1.99
CA ALA A 554 11.12 53.52 -2.42
C ALA A 554 10.68 54.46 -3.56
N ARG A 555 9.88 53.98 -4.52
CA ARG A 555 9.29 54.81 -5.59
C ARG A 555 8.32 55.85 -5.04
N ALA A 556 7.42 55.43 -4.14
CA ALA A 556 6.46 56.32 -3.51
C ALA A 556 7.17 57.45 -2.75
N ALA A 557 8.23 57.13 -1.99
CA ALA A 557 9.05 58.13 -1.28
C ALA A 557 9.79 59.08 -2.24
N GLN A 558 10.26 58.60 -3.40
CA GLN A 558 10.89 59.46 -4.43
C GLN A 558 9.88 60.37 -5.11
N ASP A 559 8.67 59.91 -5.34
CA ASP A 559 7.60 60.73 -5.95
C ASP A 559 7.09 61.78 -4.96
N GLU A 560 7.04 61.49 -3.69
CA GLU A 560 6.70 62.43 -2.62
C GLU A 560 7.79 63.53 -2.47
N ALA A 561 9.08 63.15 -2.58
CA ALA A 561 10.21 64.06 -2.57
C ALA A 561 10.31 64.99 -3.82
N ARG A 562 9.66 64.60 -4.92
CA ARG A 562 9.59 65.37 -6.18
C ARG A 562 8.45 66.37 -6.23
N GLN A 563 7.49 66.31 -5.30
CA GLN A 563 6.41 67.32 -5.23
C GLN A 563 6.96 68.63 -4.71
N PRO A 564 6.76 69.74 -5.44
CA PRO A 564 7.24 71.06 -4.97
C PRO A 564 6.46 71.46 -3.71
N PRO A 565 7.11 72.12 -2.74
CA PRO A 565 6.47 72.54 -1.50
C PRO A 565 5.27 73.41 -1.81
N GLY A 566 4.09 72.94 -1.31
CA GLY A 566 2.83 73.64 -1.54
C GLY A 566 2.91 75.08 -1.09
N ARG A 567 2.59 76.02 -1.98
CA ARG A 567 2.45 77.44 -1.64
C ARG A 567 1.30 77.57 -0.63
N TRP A 568 1.67 77.85 0.59
CA TRP A 568 0.69 78.32 1.58
C TRP A 568 0.22 79.71 1.16
N THR A 569 -0.97 79.84 0.60
CA THR A 569 -1.65 81.10 0.46
C THR A 569 -2.33 81.45 1.78
N ARG A 570 -1.95 82.65 2.28
CA ARG A 570 -2.54 83.26 3.47
C ARG A 570 -4.00 83.67 3.22
#